data_6c52c0084824ee4629c75e6d25ab68db
#
_entry.id   6c52c0084824ee4629c75e6d25ab68db
#
_cell.length_a   1.000
_cell.length_b   1.000
_cell.length_c   1.000
_cell.angle_alpha   90.00
_cell.angle_beta   90.00
_cell.angle_gamma   90.00
#
_symmetry.space_group_name_H-M   'P 1'
#
loop_
_entity.id
_entity.type
_entity.pdbx_description
1 polymer ?
#
loop_
_entity_poly.entity_id
_entity_poly.type
_entity_poly.pdbx_seq_one_letter_code
_entity_poly.pdbx_strand_id
1 'polypeptide(L)'
;QAGYRVVVDVDLEKFFDRVNHDVLLDRLAKRIGDPAVLRLIRRYLQAGVMVNGVVQERYEGTPQGGPLSPLLANVLLDEVDRELERRGHRFVRYADDCNVYVRSQKAGERVMAGLRKVYERLRLKINEGKSAVASAFGRKFLGYALWRAPRGEVKRAVANAALDALRRRLREITKRNRGRSMNQVAEELRRYLPGWKAYFRLAQTPRVLRELDEWLRHRLRTLHLKHWRRGSTVFREARSLGASPE
;
A
#
# COMPACT_ATOMS: atom_id res chain seq x y z
N GLN A 1 17.72 1.67 -14.41
CA GLN A 1 19.05 2.14 -14.89
C GLN A 1 19.00 2.66 -16.33
N ALA A 2 17.93 2.39 -17.09
CA ALA A 2 17.74 2.83 -18.49
C ALA A 2 17.42 4.34 -18.66
N GLY A 3 17.74 5.20 -17.70
CA GLY A 3 17.56 6.65 -17.76
C GLY A 3 16.17 7.16 -17.35
N TYR A 4 15.28 6.28 -16.90
CA TYR A 4 13.95 6.68 -16.39
C TYR A 4 14.11 7.25 -14.96
N ARG A 5 14.08 8.58 -14.84
CA ARG A 5 14.32 9.30 -13.58
C ARG A 5 13.09 10.02 -13.04
N VAL A 6 12.08 10.15 -13.86
CA VAL A 6 10.83 10.83 -13.53
C VAL A 6 9.70 9.81 -13.49
N VAL A 7 8.80 9.94 -12.54
CA VAL A 7 7.58 9.15 -12.43
C VAL A 7 6.37 10.06 -12.52
N VAL A 8 5.40 9.63 -13.30
CA VAL A 8 4.04 10.15 -13.29
C VAL A 8 3.26 9.27 -12.33
N ASP A 9 3.02 9.76 -11.14
CA ASP A 9 2.31 9.10 -10.06
C ASP A 9 0.86 9.56 -10.08
N VAL A 10 -0.07 8.66 -10.34
CA VAL A 10 -1.49 8.95 -10.50
C VAL A 10 -2.29 8.25 -9.43
N ASP A 11 -3.02 9.03 -8.66
CA ASP A 11 -4.01 8.60 -7.66
C ASP A 11 -5.39 9.04 -8.15
N LEU A 12 -6.40 8.18 -8.05
CA LEU A 12 -7.77 8.51 -8.46
C LEU A 12 -8.61 8.96 -7.27
N GLU A 13 -9.49 9.93 -7.50
CA GLU A 13 -10.37 10.43 -6.46
C GLU A 13 -11.53 9.46 -6.21
N LYS A 14 -11.53 8.80 -5.03
CA LYS A 14 -12.60 7.88 -4.61
C LYS A 14 -12.96 6.86 -5.70
N PHE A 15 -11.96 6.22 -6.29
CA PHE A 15 -12.12 5.36 -7.46
C PHE A 15 -13.28 4.37 -7.33
N PHE A 16 -13.32 3.56 -6.26
CA PHE A 16 -14.38 2.56 -6.07
C PHE A 16 -15.78 3.16 -5.91
N ASP A 17 -15.89 4.40 -5.46
CA ASP A 17 -17.18 5.09 -5.29
C ASP A 17 -17.66 5.78 -6.57
N ARG A 18 -16.76 5.95 -7.56
CA ARG A 18 -17.02 6.69 -8.80
C ARG A 18 -17.03 5.84 -10.08
N VAL A 19 -16.97 4.52 -9.96
CA VAL A 19 -17.07 3.64 -11.13
C VAL A 19 -18.43 3.82 -11.80
N ASN A 20 -18.44 4.34 -13.01
CA ASN A 20 -19.67 4.47 -13.80
C ASN A 20 -20.11 3.09 -14.31
N HIS A 21 -21.32 2.67 -13.93
CA HIS A 21 -21.85 1.34 -14.25
C HIS A 21 -22.00 1.11 -15.76
N ASP A 22 -22.47 2.12 -16.52
CA ASP A 22 -22.70 1.97 -17.94
C ASP A 22 -21.39 1.86 -18.72
N VAL A 23 -20.39 2.68 -18.37
CA VAL A 23 -19.05 2.59 -18.96
C VAL A 23 -18.43 1.24 -18.68
N LEU A 24 -18.54 0.73 -17.45
CA LEU A 24 -18.01 -0.59 -17.08
C LEU A 24 -18.73 -1.71 -17.83
N LEU A 25 -20.06 -1.67 -17.90
CA LEU A 25 -20.85 -2.68 -18.60
C LEU A 25 -20.60 -2.68 -20.12
N ASP A 26 -20.39 -1.52 -20.74
CA ASP A 26 -19.96 -1.44 -22.15
C ASP A 26 -18.62 -2.18 -22.36
N ARG A 27 -17.65 -2.04 -21.43
CA ARG A 27 -16.38 -2.76 -21.51
C ARG A 27 -16.56 -4.28 -21.35
N LEU A 28 -17.42 -4.69 -20.42
CA LEU A 28 -17.73 -6.11 -20.21
C LEU A 28 -18.47 -6.71 -21.43
N ALA A 29 -19.41 -6.00 -22.00
CA ALA A 29 -20.17 -6.46 -23.15
C ALA A 29 -19.31 -6.77 -24.38
N LYS A 30 -18.13 -6.14 -24.50
CA LYS A 30 -17.16 -6.47 -25.58
C LYS A 30 -16.55 -7.86 -25.47
N ARG A 31 -16.66 -8.50 -24.29
CA ARG A 31 -16.09 -9.83 -24.03
C ARG A 31 -17.12 -10.86 -23.59
N ILE A 32 -18.23 -10.41 -23.01
CA ILE A 32 -19.30 -11.26 -22.49
C ILE A 32 -20.50 -11.09 -23.42
N GLY A 33 -20.79 -12.15 -24.21
CA GLY A 33 -21.91 -12.14 -25.14
C GLY A 33 -23.26 -12.49 -24.49
N ASP A 34 -23.27 -12.94 -23.21
CA ASP A 34 -24.49 -13.32 -22.50
C ASP A 34 -25.14 -12.13 -21.79
N PRO A 35 -26.34 -11.69 -22.26
CA PRO A 35 -27.06 -10.59 -21.61
C PRO A 35 -27.53 -10.89 -20.18
N ALA A 36 -27.71 -12.18 -19.83
CA ALA A 36 -28.13 -12.54 -18.48
C ALA A 36 -27.01 -12.31 -17.46
N VAL A 37 -25.78 -12.64 -17.84
CA VAL A 37 -24.59 -12.36 -17.03
C VAL A 37 -24.39 -10.86 -16.85
N LEU A 38 -24.53 -10.05 -17.90
CA LEU A 38 -24.41 -8.58 -17.81
C LEU A 38 -25.50 -7.98 -16.92
N ARG A 39 -26.75 -8.47 -17.00
CA ARG A 39 -27.82 -8.08 -16.08
C ARG A 39 -27.52 -8.45 -14.62
N LEU A 40 -26.95 -9.64 -14.38
CA LEU A 40 -26.53 -10.06 -13.04
C LEU A 40 -25.46 -9.13 -12.45
N ILE A 41 -24.44 -8.78 -13.26
CA ILE A 41 -23.39 -7.85 -12.85
C ILE A 41 -23.99 -6.46 -12.57
N ARG A 42 -24.93 -5.99 -13.41
CA ARG A 42 -25.63 -4.72 -13.17
C ARG A 42 -26.36 -4.74 -11.81
N ARG A 43 -27.10 -5.81 -11.52
CA ARG A 43 -27.79 -5.94 -10.22
C ARG A 43 -26.80 -5.97 -9.05
N TYR A 44 -25.66 -6.63 -9.20
CA TYR A 44 -24.60 -6.60 -8.19
C TYR A 44 -24.05 -5.20 -7.94
N LEU A 45 -23.82 -4.41 -8.99
CA LEU A 45 -23.35 -3.03 -8.89
C LEU A 45 -24.38 -2.10 -8.24
N GLN A 46 -25.67 -2.29 -8.57
CA GLN A 46 -26.81 -1.52 -8.06
C GLN A 46 -27.27 -1.99 -6.67
N ALA A 47 -26.80 -3.17 -6.21
CA ALA A 47 -27.11 -3.63 -4.87
C ALA A 47 -26.70 -2.58 -3.83
N GLY A 48 -27.66 -2.08 -3.08
CA GLY A 48 -27.47 -1.02 -2.10
C GLY A 48 -26.51 -1.43 -0.97
N VAL A 49 -26.03 -0.46 -0.26
CA VAL A 49 -25.26 -0.64 0.99
C VAL A 49 -26.18 -0.35 2.16
N MET A 50 -26.22 -1.25 3.12
CA MET A 50 -26.93 -1.00 4.37
C MET A 50 -26.06 -0.09 5.26
N VAL A 51 -26.53 1.13 5.47
CA VAL A 51 -25.91 2.09 6.37
C VAL A 51 -26.91 2.41 7.49
N ASN A 52 -26.53 2.09 8.72
CA ASN A 52 -27.40 2.32 9.90
C ASN A 52 -28.83 1.71 9.77
N GLY A 53 -28.93 0.53 9.12
CA GLY A 53 -30.23 -0.15 8.95
C GLY A 53 -31.06 0.33 7.75
N VAL A 54 -30.59 1.31 6.99
CA VAL A 54 -31.24 1.83 5.78
C VAL A 54 -30.46 1.39 4.55
N VAL A 55 -31.16 0.80 3.57
CA VAL A 55 -30.57 0.45 2.26
C VAL A 55 -30.49 1.71 1.41
N GLN A 56 -29.26 2.12 1.08
CA GLN A 56 -29.01 3.20 0.13
C GLN A 56 -28.76 2.61 -1.25
N GLU A 57 -29.57 3.00 -2.23
CA GLU A 57 -29.36 2.60 -3.63
C GLU A 57 -28.06 3.19 -4.18
N ARG A 58 -27.40 2.44 -5.07
CA ARG A 58 -26.16 2.85 -5.73
C ARG A 58 -26.41 3.06 -7.22
N TYR A 59 -26.10 4.26 -7.69
CA TYR A 59 -26.16 4.62 -9.12
C TYR A 59 -24.76 4.64 -9.76
N GLU A 60 -23.70 4.70 -8.94
CA GLU A 60 -22.30 4.64 -9.34
C GLU A 60 -21.47 3.92 -8.27
N GLY A 61 -20.26 3.52 -8.62
CA GLY A 61 -19.33 2.85 -7.72
C GLY A 61 -19.51 1.33 -7.66
N THR A 62 -18.56 0.70 -6.99
CA THR A 62 -18.57 -0.75 -6.71
C THR A 62 -18.56 -0.99 -5.20
N PRO A 63 -19.19 -2.07 -4.70
CA PRO A 63 -19.19 -2.37 -3.28
C PRO A 63 -17.76 -2.53 -2.75
N GLN A 64 -17.34 -1.69 -1.79
CA GLN A 64 -16.04 -1.82 -1.14
C GLN A 64 -16.00 -3.12 -0.32
N GLY A 65 -14.94 -3.93 -0.54
CA GLY A 65 -14.81 -5.26 0.07
C GLY A 65 -15.61 -6.37 -0.61
N GLY A 66 -16.36 -6.08 -1.67
CA GLY A 66 -17.04 -7.08 -2.48
C GLY A 66 -16.04 -7.91 -3.31
N PRO A 67 -16.28 -9.23 -3.49
CA PRO A 67 -15.33 -10.13 -4.15
C PRO A 67 -15.10 -9.80 -5.64
N LEU A 68 -16.09 -9.22 -6.33
CA LEU A 68 -15.99 -8.84 -7.74
C LEU A 68 -15.37 -7.45 -7.95
N SER A 69 -15.38 -6.58 -6.96
CA SER A 69 -14.95 -5.18 -7.14
C SER A 69 -13.51 -5.02 -7.66
N PRO A 70 -12.50 -5.79 -7.18
CA PRO A 70 -11.15 -5.70 -7.73
C PRO A 70 -11.05 -6.18 -9.19
N LEU A 71 -11.84 -7.19 -9.58
CA LEU A 71 -11.89 -7.67 -10.96
C LEU A 71 -12.52 -6.62 -11.87
N LEU A 72 -13.67 -6.09 -11.50
CA LEU A 72 -14.38 -5.06 -12.26
C LEU A 72 -13.56 -3.77 -12.40
N ALA A 73 -12.85 -3.38 -11.33
CA ALA A 73 -11.87 -2.29 -11.36
C ALA A 73 -10.79 -2.52 -12.42
N ASN A 74 -10.21 -3.72 -12.46
CA ASN A 74 -9.20 -4.06 -13.47
C ASN A 74 -9.75 -4.07 -14.88
N VAL A 75 -10.99 -4.54 -15.10
CA VAL A 75 -11.65 -4.48 -16.42
C VAL A 75 -11.83 -3.03 -16.90
N LEU A 76 -12.24 -2.12 -16.01
CA LEU A 76 -12.40 -0.72 -16.34
C LEU A 76 -11.06 -0.05 -16.69
N LEU A 77 -10.03 -0.33 -15.90
CA LEU A 77 -8.70 0.28 -16.03
C LEU A 77 -7.83 -0.40 -17.11
N ASP A 78 -8.23 -1.53 -17.69
CA ASP A 78 -7.57 -2.18 -18.83
C ASP A 78 -7.39 -1.21 -20.03
N GLU A 79 -8.31 -0.24 -20.20
CA GLU A 79 -8.17 0.79 -21.23
C GLU A 79 -6.96 1.71 -21.01
N VAL A 80 -6.68 2.03 -19.74
CA VAL A 80 -5.50 2.81 -19.36
C VAL A 80 -4.23 2.03 -19.66
N ASP A 81 -4.22 0.74 -19.27
CA ASP A 81 -3.07 -0.14 -19.49
C ASP A 81 -2.78 -0.26 -21.00
N ARG A 82 -3.79 -0.55 -21.81
CA ARG A 82 -3.65 -0.65 -23.27
C ARG A 82 -3.16 0.63 -23.93
N GLU A 83 -3.65 1.79 -23.46
CA GLU A 83 -3.20 3.07 -24.00
C GLU A 83 -1.72 3.34 -23.65
N LEU A 84 -1.29 3.00 -22.44
CA LEU A 84 0.11 3.11 -22.04
C LEU A 84 1.00 2.13 -22.80
N GLU A 85 0.56 0.88 -23.00
CA GLU A 85 1.26 -0.13 -23.79
C GLU A 85 1.38 0.29 -25.26
N ARG A 86 0.28 0.73 -25.88
CA ARG A 86 0.25 1.20 -27.26
C ARG A 86 1.23 2.34 -27.52
N ARG A 87 1.44 3.22 -26.52
CA ARG A 87 2.42 4.31 -26.58
C ARG A 87 3.84 3.89 -26.17
N GLY A 88 4.05 2.62 -25.82
CA GLY A 88 5.36 2.10 -25.41
C GLY A 88 5.86 2.64 -24.07
N HIS A 89 4.96 3.08 -23.19
CA HIS A 89 5.35 3.57 -21.87
C HIS A 89 5.74 2.42 -20.91
N ARG A 90 6.70 2.69 -20.04
CA ARG A 90 7.06 1.80 -18.94
C ARG A 90 6.23 2.20 -17.73
N PHE A 91 5.35 1.32 -17.29
CA PHE A 91 4.46 1.60 -16.15
C PHE A 91 4.27 0.38 -15.27
N VAL A 92 3.75 0.62 -14.09
CA VAL A 92 3.22 -0.38 -13.15
C VAL A 92 1.90 0.15 -12.61
N ARG A 93 0.90 -0.71 -12.56
CA ARG A 93 -0.40 -0.41 -11.94
C ARG A 93 -0.77 -1.49 -10.95
N TYR A 94 -1.33 -1.08 -9.83
CA TYR A 94 -1.95 -1.96 -8.86
C TYR A 94 -3.26 -1.33 -8.39
N ALA A 95 -4.39 -1.93 -8.78
CA ALA A 95 -5.71 -1.33 -8.66
C ALA A 95 -5.72 0.07 -9.32
N ASP A 96 -6.07 1.11 -8.56
CA ASP A 96 -6.10 2.51 -8.97
C ASP A 96 -4.75 3.24 -8.92
N ASP A 97 -3.78 2.73 -8.15
CA ASP A 97 -2.42 3.28 -8.08
C ASP A 97 -1.66 2.99 -9.39
N CYS A 98 -1.28 4.03 -10.14
CA CYS A 98 -0.56 3.89 -11.40
C CYS A 98 0.69 4.78 -11.45
N ASN A 99 1.84 4.16 -11.70
CA ASN A 99 3.12 4.83 -11.87
C ASN A 99 3.68 4.62 -13.27
N VAL A 100 3.85 5.71 -14.03
CA VAL A 100 4.46 5.69 -15.37
C VAL A 100 5.84 6.31 -15.31
N TYR A 101 6.86 5.59 -15.79
CA TYR A 101 8.24 6.01 -15.72
C TYR A 101 8.69 6.65 -17.04
N VAL A 102 9.27 7.85 -16.95
CA VAL A 102 9.73 8.64 -18.10
C VAL A 102 11.13 9.20 -17.87
N ARG A 103 11.76 9.71 -18.94
CA ARG A 103 13.14 10.19 -18.89
C ARG A 103 13.26 11.67 -18.51
N SER A 104 12.22 12.49 -18.73
CA SER A 104 12.24 13.93 -18.47
C SER A 104 10.92 14.41 -17.88
N GLN A 105 10.98 15.56 -17.19
CA GLN A 105 9.81 16.22 -16.62
C GLN A 105 8.78 16.56 -17.70
N LYS A 106 9.20 17.17 -18.82
CA LYS A 106 8.34 17.51 -19.96
C LYS A 106 7.64 16.30 -20.59
N ALA A 107 8.31 15.12 -20.62
CA ALA A 107 7.69 13.88 -21.05
C ALA A 107 6.61 13.43 -20.05
N GLY A 108 6.87 13.57 -18.75
CA GLY A 108 5.91 13.24 -17.68
C GLY A 108 4.66 14.10 -17.75
N GLU A 109 4.80 15.38 -17.96
CA GLU A 109 3.67 16.31 -18.11
C GLU A 109 2.78 15.94 -19.31
N ARG A 110 3.39 15.59 -20.45
CA ARG A 110 2.63 15.08 -21.62
C ARG A 110 1.90 13.78 -21.33
N VAL A 111 2.54 12.85 -20.61
CA VAL A 111 1.89 11.59 -20.20
C VAL A 111 0.73 11.87 -19.26
N MET A 112 0.92 12.72 -18.25
CA MET A 112 -0.15 13.13 -17.33
C MET A 112 -1.33 13.75 -18.07
N ALA A 113 -1.08 14.65 -19.02
CA ALA A 113 -2.14 15.26 -19.85
C ALA A 113 -2.87 14.22 -20.71
N GLY A 114 -2.14 13.23 -21.22
CA GLY A 114 -2.75 12.10 -21.95
C GLY A 114 -3.62 11.22 -21.05
N LEU A 115 -3.14 10.89 -19.85
CA LEU A 115 -3.87 10.08 -18.87
C LEU A 115 -5.15 10.79 -18.41
N ARG A 116 -5.13 12.11 -18.20
CA ARG A 116 -6.36 12.88 -17.87
C ARG A 116 -7.45 12.61 -18.90
N LYS A 117 -7.15 12.66 -20.20
CA LYS A 117 -8.12 12.41 -21.26
C LYS A 117 -8.66 10.96 -21.24
N VAL A 118 -7.81 9.99 -20.88
CA VAL A 118 -8.25 8.58 -20.77
C VAL A 118 -9.18 8.41 -19.57
N TYR A 119 -8.79 8.92 -18.41
CA TYR A 119 -9.64 8.84 -17.20
C TYR A 119 -10.96 9.62 -17.36
N GLU A 120 -10.94 10.77 -18.02
CA GLU A 120 -12.16 11.53 -18.32
C GLU A 120 -13.16 10.73 -19.19
N ARG A 121 -12.67 10.00 -20.21
CA ARG A 121 -13.51 9.07 -20.99
C ARG A 121 -14.12 7.95 -20.16
N LEU A 122 -13.40 7.51 -19.10
CA LEU A 122 -13.89 6.51 -18.15
C LEU A 122 -14.77 7.12 -17.05
N ARG A 123 -15.04 8.44 -17.11
CA ARG A 123 -15.73 9.22 -16.06
C ARG A 123 -15.06 9.13 -14.70
N LEU A 124 -13.74 8.95 -14.70
CA LEU A 124 -12.91 8.94 -13.49
C LEU A 124 -12.16 10.26 -13.34
N LYS A 125 -11.89 10.65 -12.11
CA LYS A 125 -11.22 11.90 -11.81
C LYS A 125 -9.88 11.65 -11.13
N ILE A 126 -8.83 12.30 -11.62
CA ILE A 126 -7.50 12.30 -11.00
C ILE A 126 -7.53 13.16 -9.74
N ASN A 127 -6.95 12.68 -8.67
CA ASN A 127 -6.71 13.46 -7.45
C ASN A 127 -5.46 14.34 -7.65
N GLU A 128 -5.68 15.59 -8.02
CA GLU A 128 -4.59 16.55 -8.32
C GLU A 128 -3.70 16.83 -7.09
N GLY A 129 -4.23 16.72 -5.88
CA GLY A 129 -3.47 16.94 -4.64
C GLY A 129 -2.50 15.80 -4.30
N LYS A 130 -2.75 14.59 -4.82
CA LYS A 130 -1.91 13.41 -4.56
C LYS A 130 -1.10 13.00 -5.78
N SER A 131 -1.62 13.26 -6.98
CA SER A 131 -0.93 12.94 -8.24
C SER A 131 0.18 13.94 -8.52
N ALA A 132 1.28 13.48 -9.11
CA ALA A 132 2.38 14.38 -9.46
C ALA A 132 3.29 13.78 -10.54
N VAL A 133 3.94 14.69 -11.27
CA VAL A 133 5.11 14.38 -12.09
C VAL A 133 6.35 14.79 -11.31
N ALA A 134 7.14 13.82 -10.85
CA ALA A 134 8.25 14.09 -9.95
C ALA A 134 9.40 13.09 -10.12
N SER A 135 10.47 13.25 -9.32
CA SER A 135 11.55 12.27 -9.27
C SER A 135 10.99 10.87 -8.91
N ALA A 136 11.42 9.84 -9.63
CA ALA A 136 11.11 8.44 -9.32
C ALA A 136 11.73 7.98 -7.98
N PHE A 137 12.73 8.72 -7.47
CA PHE A 137 13.38 8.40 -6.20
C PHE A 137 12.65 9.02 -5.03
N GLY A 138 12.45 8.23 -3.97
CA GLY A 138 11.74 8.66 -2.75
C GLY A 138 10.22 8.57 -2.82
N ARG A 139 9.63 8.44 -3.99
CA ARG A 139 8.18 8.20 -4.10
C ARG A 139 7.83 6.77 -3.70
N LYS A 140 6.73 6.64 -2.96
CA LYS A 140 6.23 5.35 -2.49
C LYS A 140 5.34 4.70 -3.55
N PHE A 141 5.52 3.39 -3.74
CA PHE A 141 4.58 2.54 -4.44
C PHE A 141 4.48 1.20 -3.70
N LEU A 142 3.29 0.79 -3.31
CA LEU A 142 3.04 -0.42 -2.51
C LEU A 142 3.93 -0.52 -1.25
N GLY A 143 4.14 0.59 -0.56
CA GLY A 143 4.98 0.64 0.64
C GLY A 143 6.50 0.60 0.38
N TYR A 144 6.94 0.47 -0.87
CA TYR A 144 8.33 0.59 -1.28
C TYR A 144 8.64 1.98 -1.81
N ALA A 145 9.93 2.31 -1.83
CA ALA A 145 10.48 3.46 -2.53
C ALA A 145 11.76 3.07 -3.28
N LEU A 146 12.02 3.75 -4.38
CA LEU A 146 13.29 3.60 -5.10
C LEU A 146 14.30 4.59 -4.55
N TRP A 147 15.55 4.17 -4.42
CA TRP A 147 16.65 5.05 -4.07
C TRP A 147 17.88 4.73 -4.91
N ARG A 148 18.74 5.72 -5.07
CA ARG A 148 19.98 5.57 -5.83
C ARG A 148 21.15 5.40 -4.88
N ALA A 149 21.83 4.26 -4.94
CA ALA A 149 23.04 4.00 -4.19
C ALA A 149 24.22 4.84 -4.73
N PRO A 150 25.28 5.07 -3.93
CA PRO A 150 26.44 5.88 -4.35
C PRO A 150 27.08 5.42 -5.66
N ARG A 151 27.08 4.11 -5.95
CA ARG A 151 27.56 3.54 -7.20
C ARG A 151 26.60 3.66 -8.39
N GLY A 152 25.50 4.41 -8.25
CA GLY A 152 24.52 4.63 -9.31
C GLY A 152 23.47 3.53 -9.47
N GLU A 153 23.54 2.44 -8.71
CA GLU A 153 22.55 1.37 -8.71
C GLU A 153 21.21 1.86 -8.15
N VAL A 154 20.12 1.43 -8.77
CA VAL A 154 18.77 1.66 -8.24
C VAL A 154 18.37 0.51 -7.35
N LYS A 155 18.08 0.81 -6.10
CA LYS A 155 17.70 -0.17 -5.07
C LYS A 155 16.29 0.12 -4.53
N ARG A 156 15.66 -0.92 -3.99
CA ARG A 156 14.35 -0.86 -3.34
C ARG A 156 14.55 -0.66 -1.84
N ALA A 157 13.90 0.35 -1.29
CA ALA A 157 13.81 0.60 0.14
C ALA A 157 12.38 0.40 0.63
N VAL A 158 12.20 0.16 1.92
CA VAL A 158 10.91 0.35 2.57
C VAL A 158 10.62 1.85 2.64
N ALA A 159 9.44 2.27 2.21
CA ALA A 159 9.05 3.68 2.27
C ALA A 159 8.96 4.18 3.73
N ASN A 160 9.33 5.43 3.98
CA ASN A 160 9.35 6.00 5.35
C ASN A 160 7.99 5.87 6.04
N ALA A 161 6.89 6.11 5.33
CA ALA A 161 5.54 5.95 5.87
C ALA A 161 5.25 4.52 6.36
N ALA A 162 5.78 3.49 5.67
CA ALA A 162 5.64 2.10 6.08
C ALA A 162 6.51 1.78 7.31
N LEU A 163 7.72 2.34 7.38
CA LEU A 163 8.58 2.25 8.57
C LEU A 163 7.94 2.95 9.79
N ASP A 164 7.33 4.09 9.60
CA ASP A 164 6.65 4.82 10.68
C ASP A 164 5.38 4.10 11.15
N ALA A 165 4.64 3.49 10.23
CA ALA A 165 3.50 2.62 10.57
C ALA A 165 3.96 1.41 11.39
N LEU A 166 5.06 0.74 10.99
CA LEU A 166 5.67 -0.33 11.75
C LEU A 166 6.06 0.14 13.15
N ARG A 167 6.81 1.25 13.26
CA ARG A 167 7.23 1.81 14.56
C ARG A 167 6.03 2.14 15.46
N ARG A 168 4.97 2.72 14.92
CA ARG A 168 3.72 2.97 15.67
C ARG A 168 3.14 1.67 16.20
N ARG A 169 2.99 0.66 15.33
CA ARG A 169 2.44 -0.63 15.72
C ARG A 169 3.28 -1.33 16.80
N LEU A 170 4.60 -1.32 16.66
CA LEU A 170 5.51 -1.88 17.65
C LEU A 170 5.45 -1.12 18.98
N ARG A 171 5.30 0.22 18.95
CA ARG A 171 5.07 1.01 20.20
C ARG A 171 3.77 0.60 20.88
N GLU A 172 2.70 0.35 20.15
CA GLU A 172 1.41 -0.13 20.68
C GLU A 172 1.56 -1.50 21.33
N ILE A 173 2.19 -2.45 20.64
CA ILE A 173 2.40 -3.81 21.16
C ILE A 173 3.26 -3.78 22.43
N THR A 174 4.32 -2.98 22.45
CA THR A 174 5.29 -2.86 23.55
C THR A 174 4.97 -1.73 24.53
N LYS A 175 3.71 -1.27 24.59
CA LYS A 175 3.29 -0.20 25.50
C LYS A 175 3.31 -0.71 26.96
N ARG A 176 4.05 0.02 27.83
CA ARG A 176 4.32 -0.39 29.22
C ARG A 176 3.10 -0.39 30.14
N ASN A 177 2.02 0.31 29.80
CA ASN A 177 0.88 0.57 30.68
C ASN A 177 -0.35 -0.30 30.36
N ARG A 178 -0.19 -1.40 29.63
CA ARG A 178 -1.32 -2.25 29.22
C ARG A 178 -1.56 -3.48 30.09
N GLY A 179 -0.80 -3.68 31.17
CA GLY A 179 -0.95 -4.86 32.05
C GLY A 179 -0.64 -6.21 31.39
N ARG A 180 0.02 -6.22 30.23
CA ARG A 180 0.33 -7.44 29.49
C ARG A 180 1.60 -8.10 30.00
N SER A 181 1.59 -9.43 30.03
CA SER A 181 2.78 -10.23 30.30
C SER A 181 3.76 -10.18 29.11
N MET A 182 5.03 -10.50 29.36
CA MET A 182 6.03 -10.62 28.30
C MET A 182 5.67 -11.69 27.27
N ASN A 183 5.07 -12.80 27.72
CA ASN A 183 4.63 -13.87 26.82
C ASN A 183 3.54 -13.38 25.84
N GLN A 184 2.57 -12.59 26.30
CA GLN A 184 1.55 -12.00 25.45
C GLN A 184 2.14 -11.01 24.43
N VAL A 185 3.12 -10.20 24.85
CA VAL A 185 3.83 -9.28 23.94
C VAL A 185 4.63 -10.06 22.89
N ALA A 186 5.36 -11.09 23.32
CA ALA A 186 6.14 -11.94 22.41
C ALA A 186 5.25 -12.66 21.38
N GLU A 187 4.10 -13.16 21.82
CA GLU A 187 3.12 -13.84 20.96
C GLU A 187 2.54 -12.89 19.89
N GLU A 188 2.18 -11.65 20.27
CA GLU A 188 1.70 -10.66 19.33
C GLU A 188 2.78 -10.24 18.31
N LEU A 189 4.04 -10.11 18.76
CA LEU A 189 5.17 -9.85 17.86
C LEU A 189 5.43 -11.01 16.91
N ARG A 190 5.36 -12.27 17.39
CA ARG A 190 5.52 -13.48 16.54
C ARG A 190 4.45 -13.57 15.45
N ARG A 191 3.23 -13.11 15.71
CA ARG A 191 2.15 -13.07 14.69
C ARG A 191 2.35 -11.93 13.69
N TYR A 192 2.79 -10.76 14.13
CA TYR A 192 2.86 -9.57 13.30
C TYR A 192 4.13 -9.48 12.43
N LEU A 193 5.31 -9.71 13.03
CA LEU A 193 6.59 -9.46 12.37
C LEU A 193 6.87 -10.36 11.15
N PRO A 194 6.53 -11.66 11.16
CA PRO A 194 6.77 -12.53 10.00
C PRO A 194 6.03 -12.06 8.74
N GLY A 195 4.76 -11.66 8.87
CA GLY A 195 3.98 -11.12 7.76
C GLY A 195 4.57 -9.83 7.20
N TRP A 196 4.95 -8.90 8.09
CA TRP A 196 5.60 -7.66 7.67
C TRP A 196 6.95 -7.92 6.97
N LYS A 197 7.79 -8.80 7.52
CA LYS A 197 9.07 -9.21 6.92
C LYS A 197 8.87 -9.88 5.56
N ALA A 198 7.89 -10.77 5.44
CA ALA A 198 7.57 -11.44 4.19
C ALA A 198 7.14 -10.47 3.10
N TYR A 199 6.30 -9.48 3.45
CA TYR A 199 5.88 -8.43 2.52
C TYR A 199 7.05 -7.58 2.03
N PHE A 200 7.93 -7.13 2.94
CA PHE A 200 9.07 -6.26 2.62
C PHE A 200 10.37 -7.02 2.30
N ARG A 201 10.30 -8.31 1.98
CA ARG A 201 11.49 -9.15 1.68
C ARG A 201 12.34 -8.65 0.51
N LEU A 202 11.75 -7.87 -0.39
CA LEU A 202 12.44 -7.33 -1.56
C LEU A 202 13.22 -6.05 -1.26
N ALA A 203 13.16 -5.52 -0.04
CA ALA A 203 13.91 -4.33 0.36
C ALA A 203 15.41 -4.61 0.44
N GLN A 204 16.21 -3.71 -0.10
CA GLN A 204 17.67 -3.80 -0.18
C GLN A 204 18.32 -2.77 0.77
N THR A 205 17.75 -2.62 1.97
CA THR A 205 18.18 -1.66 3.01
C THR A 205 18.43 -2.37 4.35
N PRO A 206 19.46 -3.25 4.43
CA PRO A 206 19.70 -4.05 5.64
C PRO A 206 20.04 -3.21 6.87
N ARG A 207 20.63 -2.03 6.69
CA ARG A 207 20.97 -1.12 7.79
C ARG A 207 19.72 -0.66 8.55
N VAL A 208 18.71 -0.20 7.83
CA VAL A 208 17.45 0.28 8.43
C VAL A 208 16.75 -0.84 9.21
N LEU A 209 16.80 -2.07 8.71
CA LEU A 209 16.20 -3.23 9.40
C LEU A 209 16.98 -3.59 10.67
N ARG A 210 18.33 -3.46 10.67
CA ARG A 210 19.14 -3.65 11.87
C ARG A 210 18.86 -2.59 12.93
N GLU A 211 18.81 -1.33 12.55
CA GLU A 211 18.46 -0.22 13.45
C GLU A 211 17.07 -0.41 14.09
N LEU A 212 16.10 -0.95 13.33
CA LEU A 212 14.77 -1.28 13.86
C LEU A 212 14.81 -2.45 14.85
N ASP A 213 15.62 -3.48 14.58
CA ASP A 213 15.79 -4.64 15.46
C ASP A 213 16.45 -4.20 16.79
N GLU A 214 17.51 -3.42 16.73
CA GLU A 214 18.18 -2.84 17.91
C GLU A 214 17.22 -1.99 18.74
N TRP A 215 16.45 -1.11 18.08
CA TRP A 215 15.44 -0.30 18.74
C TRP A 215 14.34 -1.15 19.41
N LEU A 216 13.86 -2.21 18.75
CA LEU A 216 12.85 -3.10 19.31
C LEU A 216 13.40 -3.88 20.51
N ARG A 217 14.62 -4.42 20.43
CA ARG A 217 15.29 -5.09 21.54
C ARG A 217 15.45 -4.16 22.75
N HIS A 218 15.84 -2.90 22.53
CA HIS A 218 15.91 -1.92 23.60
C HIS A 218 14.54 -1.71 24.28
N ARG A 219 13.47 -1.61 23.51
CA ARG A 219 12.09 -1.49 24.03
C ARG A 219 11.67 -2.71 24.86
N LEU A 220 12.00 -3.91 24.41
CA LEU A 220 11.68 -5.14 25.13
C LEU A 220 12.46 -5.22 26.46
N ARG A 221 13.75 -4.87 26.47
CA ARG A 221 14.54 -4.78 27.73
C ARG A 221 13.91 -3.79 28.72
N THR A 222 13.52 -2.60 28.25
CA THR A 222 12.87 -1.62 29.13
C THR A 222 11.49 -2.09 29.64
N LEU A 223 10.79 -2.96 28.90
CA LEU A 223 9.56 -3.57 29.34
C LEU A 223 9.82 -4.63 30.44
N HIS A 224 10.84 -5.48 30.28
CA HIS A 224 11.30 -6.42 31.30
C HIS A 224 11.65 -5.70 32.59
N LEU A 225 12.51 -4.67 32.53
CA LEU A 225 12.92 -3.89 33.71
C LEU A 225 11.72 -3.29 34.45
N LYS A 226 10.69 -2.85 33.72
CA LYS A 226 9.46 -2.37 34.36
C LYS A 226 8.67 -3.49 35.05
N HIS A 227 8.64 -4.70 34.51
CA HIS A 227 7.96 -5.83 35.12
C HIS A 227 8.68 -6.31 36.41
N TRP A 228 10.00 -6.29 36.44
CA TRP A 228 10.78 -6.74 37.56
C TRP A 228 10.76 -5.79 38.76
N ARG A 229 10.44 -4.52 38.56
CA ARG A 229 10.20 -3.44 39.54
C ARG A 229 11.28 -3.22 40.60
N ARG A 230 11.76 -4.29 41.31
CA ARG A 230 12.74 -4.21 42.41
C ARG A 230 14.13 -4.54 41.90
N GLY A 231 15.16 -3.83 42.39
CA GLY A 231 16.55 -4.05 41.99
C GLY A 231 17.03 -5.49 42.25
N SER A 232 16.67 -6.10 43.37
CA SER A 232 16.97 -7.51 43.66
C SER A 232 16.35 -8.49 42.65
N THR A 233 15.11 -8.22 42.18
CA THR A 233 14.48 -9.01 41.13
C THR A 233 15.18 -8.80 39.80
N VAL A 234 15.51 -7.54 39.45
CA VAL A 234 16.27 -7.24 38.23
C VAL A 234 17.58 -7.99 38.18
N PHE A 235 18.35 -7.97 39.29
CA PHE A 235 19.63 -8.66 39.40
C PHE A 235 19.47 -10.18 39.23
N ARG A 236 18.54 -10.80 39.98
CA ARG A 236 18.29 -12.24 39.91
C ARG A 236 17.88 -12.69 38.51
N GLU A 237 16.91 -12.01 37.92
CA GLU A 237 16.39 -12.36 36.59
C GLU A 237 17.42 -12.09 35.49
N ALA A 238 18.18 -11.00 35.57
CA ALA A 238 19.26 -10.72 34.62
C ALA A 238 20.34 -11.79 34.64
N ARG A 239 20.74 -12.25 35.86
CA ARG A 239 21.70 -13.36 36.00
C ARG A 239 21.16 -14.68 35.45
N SER A 240 19.89 -15.00 35.68
CA SER A 240 19.28 -16.21 35.10
C SER A 240 19.26 -16.20 33.56
N LEU A 241 19.27 -15.02 32.98
CA LEU A 241 19.37 -14.81 31.52
C LEU A 241 20.81 -14.69 31.00
N GLY A 242 21.82 -14.93 31.87
CA GLY A 242 23.23 -14.97 31.47
C GLY A 242 23.95 -13.61 31.52
N ALA A 243 23.40 -12.60 32.22
CA ALA A 243 24.12 -11.33 32.43
C ALA A 243 25.33 -11.51 33.35
N SER A 244 26.46 -10.87 32.98
CA SER A 244 27.67 -10.80 33.80
C SER A 244 27.39 -10.08 35.14
N PRO A 245 28.07 -10.45 36.24
CA PRO A 245 27.92 -9.78 37.52
C PRO A 245 28.61 -8.42 37.67
N GLU A 246 29.20 -7.85 36.60
CA GLU A 246 29.81 -6.51 36.61
C GLU A 246 28.81 -5.37 36.70
#